data_27b6c827b18aa2130c1d4b586f78fe98
#
_entry.id   27b6c827b18aa2130c1d4b586f78fe98
#
_cell.length_a   1.000
_cell.length_b   1.000
_cell.length_c   1.000
_cell.angle_alpha   90.00
_cell.angle_beta   90.00
_cell.angle_gamma   90.00
#
_symmetry.space_group_name_H-M   'P 1'
#
loop_
_entity.id
_entity.type
_entity.pdbx_description
1 polymer ?
#
loop_
_entity_poly.entity_id
_entity_poly.type
_entity_poly.pdbx_seq_one_letter_code
_entity_poly.pdbx_strand_id
1 'polypeptide(L)'
;PPPPPPPAPPPPPPPPPRPGPPRLFAVPGGVPPNAVGVMGCRIIQSPRERLIAILTNALVPCNGRFPTLIALISMFFVLVEGPVGSLAGAAMMLGLIVLCVGVTLGCSRLLSATVLKGVPSALALELPPFRRPKVGQVLIRSVLDRTLFVLGRAVTVAAPAGLVIWLLANLRVGDTQLLRLLADTLEPAGRFLGMDGVILLAFILGFPANEIVLPIMLMTYLSQGTLVEVQGLDSLRALLVANGWTLTTAACVALFSLFHWPCSTTTLTVYKETHSLKWTAVAVLLPTLTGVTLCALVSALSRLLGA
;
A
#
# COMPACT_ATOMS: atom_id res chain seq x y z
N PRO A 1 4.81 77.21 -8.85
CA PRO A 1 3.90 76.06 -8.78
C PRO A 1 4.07 75.30 -7.50
N PRO A 2 2.98 74.85 -6.82
CA PRO A 2 3.09 74.07 -5.62
C PRO A 2 3.76 72.73 -5.87
N PRO A 3 4.49 72.13 -4.91
CA PRO A 3 5.13 70.83 -5.07
C PRO A 3 4.05 69.74 -5.28
N PRO A 4 4.36 68.68 -6.07
CA PRO A 4 3.42 67.59 -6.34
C PRO A 4 3.06 66.88 -4.99
N PRO A 5 1.82 66.40 -4.84
CA PRO A 5 1.39 65.70 -3.63
C PRO A 5 2.24 64.41 -3.43
N PRO A 6 2.48 64.00 -2.16
CA PRO A 6 3.23 62.76 -1.90
C PRO A 6 2.51 61.53 -2.49
N PRO A 7 3.25 60.52 -2.92
CA PRO A 7 2.66 59.31 -3.48
C PRO A 7 1.78 58.63 -2.43
N ALA A 8 0.62 58.10 -2.89
CA ALA A 8 -0.31 57.40 -2.02
C ALA A 8 0.36 56.18 -1.36
N PRO A 9 0.06 55.86 -0.08
CA PRO A 9 0.61 54.69 0.57
C PRO A 9 0.22 53.41 -0.15
N PRO A 10 1.10 52.40 -0.18
CA PRO A 10 0.79 51.14 -0.84
C PRO A 10 -0.43 50.48 -0.19
N PRO A 11 -1.27 49.77 -0.96
CA PRO A 11 -2.45 49.11 -0.42
C PRO A 11 -2.03 48.09 0.64
N PRO A 12 -2.84 47.87 1.70
CA PRO A 12 -2.54 46.88 2.72
C PRO A 12 -2.42 45.49 2.11
N PRO A 13 -1.53 44.62 2.63
CA PRO A 13 -1.41 43.26 2.13
C PRO A 13 -2.74 42.49 2.24
N PRO A 14 -3.08 41.63 1.29
CA PRO A 14 -4.32 40.85 1.33
C PRO A 14 -4.36 40.00 2.61
N PRO A 15 -5.55 39.82 3.23
CA PRO A 15 -5.68 39.02 4.44
C PRO A 15 -5.22 37.58 4.16
N PRO A 16 -4.61 36.89 5.15
CA PRO A 16 -4.16 35.53 4.99
C PRO A 16 -5.35 34.64 4.59
N PRO A 17 -5.16 33.72 3.64
CA PRO A 17 -6.23 32.83 3.19
C PRO A 17 -6.74 32.00 4.37
N ARG A 18 -8.05 31.94 4.54
CA ARG A 18 -8.69 31.11 5.57
C ARG A 18 -8.25 29.67 5.38
N PRO A 19 -7.98 28.90 6.45
CA PRO A 19 -7.66 27.48 6.35
C PRO A 19 -8.86 26.78 5.69
N GLY A 20 -8.70 26.40 4.43
CA GLY A 20 -9.69 25.59 3.71
C GLY A 20 -9.74 24.18 4.30
N PRO A 21 -10.85 23.44 4.11
CA PRO A 21 -10.94 22.05 4.53
C PRO A 21 -9.76 21.24 3.95
N PRO A 22 -9.29 20.18 4.63
CA PRO A 22 -8.21 19.32 4.14
C PRO A 22 -8.60 18.83 2.76
N ARG A 23 -7.88 19.28 1.74
CA ARG A 23 -8.18 18.94 0.35
C ARG A 23 -7.78 17.48 0.14
N LEU A 24 -8.78 16.69 -0.17
CA LEU A 24 -8.61 15.32 -0.65
C LEU A 24 -7.91 15.44 -2.00
N PHE A 25 -6.61 15.11 -2.07
CA PHE A 25 -5.95 14.99 -3.35
C PHE A 25 -6.53 13.75 -4.02
N ALA A 26 -7.50 13.97 -4.91
CA ALA A 26 -8.03 12.94 -5.77
C ALA A 26 -6.86 12.36 -6.57
N VAL A 27 -6.52 11.12 -6.27
CA VAL A 27 -5.59 10.34 -7.11
C VAL A 27 -6.24 10.26 -8.49
N PRO A 28 -5.57 10.72 -9.56
CA PRO A 28 -6.19 10.78 -10.88
C PRO A 28 -6.65 9.39 -11.33
N GLY A 29 -7.94 9.25 -11.56
CA GLY A 29 -8.66 8.21 -12.26
C GLY A 29 -8.03 6.81 -12.35
N GLY A 30 -8.31 5.95 -11.38
CA GLY A 30 -7.84 4.58 -11.29
C GLY A 30 -6.93 4.39 -10.08
N VAL A 31 -6.84 3.18 -9.55
CA VAL A 31 -5.93 2.84 -8.45
C VAL A 31 -4.54 2.55 -9.07
N PRO A 32 -3.66 3.56 -9.23
CA PRO A 32 -2.37 3.34 -9.85
C PRO A 32 -1.46 2.54 -8.90
N PRO A 33 -0.43 1.88 -9.40
CA PRO A 33 0.64 1.37 -8.55
C PRO A 33 1.16 2.48 -7.64
N ASN A 34 1.37 2.21 -6.35
CA ASN A 34 1.78 3.23 -5.38
C ASN A 34 3.00 4.05 -5.83
N ALA A 35 3.92 3.44 -6.57
CA ALA A 35 5.08 4.14 -7.14
C ALA A 35 4.67 5.26 -8.12
N VAL A 36 3.64 5.04 -8.95
CA VAL A 36 3.11 6.04 -9.88
C VAL A 36 2.39 7.15 -9.11
N GLY A 37 1.66 6.80 -8.03
CA GLY A 37 1.04 7.77 -7.13
C GLY A 37 2.07 8.70 -6.49
N VAL A 38 3.19 8.17 -6.01
CA VAL A 38 4.31 8.95 -5.45
C VAL A 38 4.89 9.92 -6.51
N MET A 39 5.12 9.45 -7.74
CA MET A 39 5.57 10.33 -8.83
C MET A 39 4.54 11.40 -9.20
N GLY A 40 3.24 11.06 -9.13
CA GLY A 40 2.14 11.99 -9.37
C GLY A 40 2.11 13.16 -8.37
N CYS A 41 2.62 12.97 -7.16
CA CYS A 41 2.73 14.03 -6.15
C CYS A 41 3.62 15.20 -6.58
N ARG A 42 4.42 15.07 -7.65
CA ARG A 42 5.21 16.17 -8.22
C ARG A 42 4.37 17.36 -8.68
N ILE A 43 3.09 17.14 -9.00
CA ILE A 43 2.16 18.20 -9.40
C ILE A 43 1.88 19.15 -8.22
N ILE A 44 2.07 18.70 -6.99
CA ILE A 44 1.82 19.48 -5.78
C ILE A 44 2.96 20.47 -5.60
N GLN A 45 2.66 21.76 -5.69
CA GLN A 45 3.65 22.84 -5.62
C GLN A 45 4.23 23.02 -4.20
N SER A 46 3.40 22.83 -3.17
CA SER A 46 3.84 22.96 -1.78
C SER A 46 4.72 21.74 -1.38
N PRO A 47 6.00 21.96 -1.00
CA PRO A 47 6.86 20.85 -0.57
C PRO A 47 6.30 20.09 0.64
N ARG A 48 5.62 20.80 1.56
CA ARG A 48 4.98 20.21 2.74
C ARG A 48 3.83 19.29 2.37
N GLU A 49 2.89 19.75 1.54
CA GLU A 49 1.72 18.98 1.13
C GLU A 49 2.13 17.81 0.23
N ARG A 50 3.13 18.02 -0.63
CA ARG A 50 3.73 16.96 -1.43
C ARG A 50 4.30 15.86 -0.55
N LEU A 51 5.01 16.21 0.52
CA LEU A 51 5.59 15.25 1.44
C LEU A 51 4.49 14.47 2.19
N ILE A 52 3.44 15.15 2.68
CA ILE A 52 2.29 14.48 3.32
C ILE A 52 1.64 13.49 2.34
N ALA A 53 1.41 13.90 1.09
CA ALA A 53 0.83 13.04 0.06
C ALA A 53 1.71 11.81 -0.25
N ILE A 54 3.03 11.97 -0.33
CA ILE A 54 3.98 10.87 -0.51
C ILE A 54 3.93 9.89 0.66
N LEU A 55 3.94 10.39 1.90
CA LEU A 55 3.95 9.57 3.11
C LEU A 55 2.65 8.77 3.29
N THR A 56 1.52 9.34 2.92
CA THR A 56 0.21 8.69 3.06
C THR A 56 -0.20 7.86 1.85
N ASN A 57 0.51 7.97 0.73
CA ASN A 57 0.20 7.23 -0.50
C ASN A 57 0.20 5.70 -0.30
N ALA A 58 1.07 5.18 0.57
CA ALA A 58 1.17 3.74 0.85
C ALA A 58 -0.03 3.17 1.64
N LEU A 59 -0.88 4.02 2.23
CA LEU A 59 -2.12 3.63 2.91
C LEU A 59 -3.25 3.31 1.92
N VAL A 60 -3.13 3.74 0.66
CA VAL A 60 -4.09 3.42 -0.40
C VAL A 60 -3.71 2.08 -1.03
N PRO A 61 -4.66 1.13 -1.18
CA PRO A 61 -4.36 -0.16 -1.78
C PRO A 61 -3.93 0.00 -3.25
N CYS A 62 -2.89 -0.73 -3.65
CA CYS A 62 -2.45 -0.80 -5.04
C CYS A 62 -3.02 -2.02 -5.76
N ASN A 63 -2.92 -2.06 -7.08
CA ASN A 63 -3.41 -3.18 -7.89
C ASN A 63 -2.87 -4.55 -7.44
N GLY A 64 -1.62 -4.63 -6.98
CA GLY A 64 -1.02 -5.89 -6.52
C GLY A 64 -1.62 -6.44 -5.22
N ARG A 65 -2.40 -5.64 -4.48
CA ARG A 65 -3.10 -6.08 -3.25
C ARG A 65 -4.51 -6.62 -3.52
N PHE A 66 -5.15 -6.18 -4.60
CA PHE A 66 -6.53 -6.56 -4.91
C PHE A 66 -6.73 -8.06 -5.14
N PRO A 67 -5.88 -8.80 -5.88
CA PRO A 67 -6.09 -10.23 -6.08
C PRO A 67 -6.18 -11.00 -4.76
N THR A 68 -5.27 -10.73 -3.83
CA THR A 68 -5.28 -11.35 -2.50
C THR A 68 -6.53 -10.99 -1.71
N LEU A 69 -6.95 -9.71 -1.72
CA LEU A 69 -8.15 -9.25 -1.03
C LEU A 69 -9.42 -9.88 -1.61
N ILE A 70 -9.54 -9.92 -2.94
CA ILE A 70 -10.69 -10.54 -3.62
C ILE A 70 -10.77 -12.02 -3.28
N ALA A 71 -9.63 -12.73 -3.35
CA ALA A 71 -9.59 -14.15 -3.00
C ALA A 71 -10.01 -14.40 -1.53
N LEU A 72 -9.49 -13.62 -0.58
CA LEU A 72 -9.83 -13.74 0.83
C LEU A 72 -11.32 -13.45 1.10
N ILE A 73 -11.85 -12.37 0.50
CA ILE A 73 -13.26 -12.01 0.64
C ILE A 73 -14.14 -13.13 0.10
N SER A 74 -13.84 -13.62 -1.11
CA SER A 74 -14.63 -14.68 -1.75
C SER A 74 -14.58 -16.00 -0.98
N MET A 75 -13.44 -16.36 -0.37
CA MET A 75 -13.28 -17.62 0.35
C MET A 75 -13.89 -17.61 1.75
N PHE A 76 -13.74 -16.51 2.49
CA PHE A 76 -14.05 -16.50 3.93
C PHE A 76 -15.29 -15.69 4.30
N PHE A 77 -15.67 -14.69 3.51
CA PHE A 77 -16.73 -13.75 3.85
C PHE A 77 -17.96 -13.85 2.96
N VAL A 78 -17.84 -14.43 1.77
CA VAL A 78 -18.98 -14.69 0.88
C VAL A 78 -19.45 -16.12 1.08
N LEU A 79 -20.45 -16.29 1.95
CA LEU A 79 -20.99 -17.62 2.31
C LEU A 79 -22.13 -18.07 1.38
N VAL A 80 -22.64 -17.18 0.54
CA VAL A 80 -23.78 -17.41 -0.33
C VAL A 80 -23.35 -17.31 -1.78
N GLU A 81 -23.64 -18.33 -2.58
CA GLU A 81 -23.41 -18.32 -4.02
C GLU A 81 -24.46 -17.49 -4.75
N GLY A 82 -24.09 -16.97 -5.93
CA GLY A 82 -24.98 -16.23 -6.81
C GLY A 82 -24.89 -14.71 -6.66
N PRO A 83 -25.87 -13.96 -7.19
CA PRO A 83 -25.78 -12.49 -7.26
C PRO A 83 -25.75 -11.80 -5.90
N VAL A 84 -26.39 -12.39 -4.88
CA VAL A 84 -26.37 -11.85 -3.50
C VAL A 84 -24.96 -11.96 -2.90
N GLY A 85 -24.27 -13.08 -3.10
CA GLY A 85 -22.89 -13.27 -2.66
C GLY A 85 -21.93 -12.29 -3.34
N SER A 86 -22.07 -12.11 -4.67
CA SER A 86 -21.27 -11.12 -5.41
C SER A 86 -21.48 -9.70 -4.91
N LEU A 87 -22.72 -9.34 -4.57
CA LEU A 87 -23.02 -8.02 -4.01
C LEU A 87 -22.45 -7.84 -2.60
N ALA A 88 -22.52 -8.87 -1.76
CA ALA A 88 -21.92 -8.86 -0.43
C ALA A 88 -20.37 -8.70 -0.49
N GLY A 89 -19.72 -9.44 -1.39
CA GLY A 89 -18.28 -9.31 -1.63
C GLY A 89 -17.89 -7.92 -2.11
N ALA A 90 -18.66 -7.36 -3.06
CA ALA A 90 -18.44 -6.00 -3.56
C ALA A 90 -18.66 -4.94 -2.46
N ALA A 91 -19.70 -5.10 -1.62
CA ALA A 91 -19.94 -4.19 -0.48
C ALA A 91 -18.82 -4.26 0.55
N MET A 92 -18.29 -5.44 0.83
CA MET A 92 -17.17 -5.62 1.74
C MET A 92 -15.88 -4.99 1.18
N MET A 93 -15.60 -5.19 -0.10
CA MET A 93 -14.46 -4.53 -0.77
C MET A 93 -14.59 -3.02 -0.71
N LEU A 94 -15.79 -2.48 -0.97
CA LEU A 94 -16.07 -1.05 -0.84
C LEU A 94 -15.83 -0.56 0.59
N GLY A 95 -16.28 -1.32 1.59
CA GLY A 95 -16.04 -1.02 3.02
C GLY A 95 -14.54 -0.91 3.34
N LEU A 96 -13.73 -1.85 2.82
CA LEU A 96 -12.28 -1.82 2.99
C LEU A 96 -11.63 -0.60 2.31
N ILE A 97 -12.11 -0.22 1.12
CA ILE A 97 -11.63 0.98 0.42
C ILE A 97 -12.00 2.25 1.22
N VAL A 98 -13.23 2.34 1.73
CA VAL A 98 -13.67 3.47 2.57
C VAL A 98 -12.84 3.54 3.86
N LEU A 99 -12.54 2.41 4.48
CA LEU A 99 -11.62 2.33 5.63
C LEU A 99 -10.25 2.89 5.27
N CYS A 100 -9.66 2.49 4.13
CA CYS A 100 -8.37 3.00 3.67
C CYS A 100 -8.40 4.53 3.47
N VAL A 101 -9.45 5.06 2.87
CA VAL A 101 -9.62 6.51 2.69
C VAL A 101 -9.72 7.20 4.04
N GLY A 102 -10.53 6.68 4.97
CA GLY A 102 -10.68 7.23 6.32
C GLY A 102 -9.34 7.26 7.09
N VAL A 103 -8.59 6.15 7.06
CA VAL A 103 -7.26 6.05 7.69
C VAL A 103 -6.27 7.01 7.03
N THR A 104 -6.27 7.12 5.71
CA THR A 104 -5.40 8.04 4.96
C THR A 104 -5.66 9.49 5.35
N LEU A 105 -6.93 9.88 5.45
CA LEU A 105 -7.33 11.23 5.88
C LEU A 105 -6.94 11.49 7.36
N GLY A 106 -7.16 10.50 8.22
CA GLY A 106 -6.76 10.58 9.64
C GLY A 106 -5.26 10.77 9.79
N CYS A 107 -4.46 9.93 9.12
CA CYS A 107 -2.99 10.03 9.12
C CYS A 107 -2.50 11.34 8.50
N SER A 108 -3.10 11.79 7.41
CA SER A 108 -2.78 13.07 6.77
C SER A 108 -3.03 14.25 7.72
N ARG A 109 -4.17 14.25 8.41
CA ARG A 109 -4.51 15.25 9.42
C ARG A 109 -3.53 15.20 10.61
N LEU A 110 -3.19 14.01 11.10
CA LEU A 110 -2.25 13.83 12.18
C LEU A 110 -0.85 14.36 11.82
N LEU A 111 -0.33 13.99 10.64
CA LEU A 111 0.95 14.48 10.14
C LEU A 111 0.96 16.00 9.97
N SER A 112 -0.12 16.58 9.49
CA SER A 112 -0.29 18.02 9.32
C SER A 112 -0.35 18.76 10.66
N ALA A 113 -0.93 18.16 11.69
CA ALA A 113 -1.05 18.77 13.02
C ALA A 113 0.21 18.62 13.89
N THR A 114 0.99 17.56 13.67
CA THR A 114 2.12 17.21 14.55
C THR A 114 3.48 17.54 13.94
N VAL A 115 3.88 16.84 12.91
CA VAL A 115 5.26 16.83 12.37
C VAL A 115 5.46 17.89 11.30
N LEU A 116 4.45 18.10 10.44
CA LEU A 116 4.53 18.97 9.27
C LEU A 116 3.59 20.19 9.44
N LYS A 117 3.78 20.95 10.52
CA LYS A 117 3.03 22.18 10.78
C LYS A 117 3.34 23.26 9.75
N GLY A 118 2.35 24.02 9.30
CA GLY A 118 2.52 25.13 8.36
C GLY A 118 1.20 25.59 7.75
N VAL A 119 1.25 26.70 7.04
CA VAL A 119 0.09 27.26 6.35
C VAL A 119 -0.18 26.46 5.06
N PRO A 120 -1.42 26.06 4.78
CA PRO A 120 -1.77 25.42 3.52
C PRO A 120 -1.53 26.37 2.34
N SER A 121 -0.92 25.91 1.26
CA SER A 121 -0.72 26.70 0.06
C SER A 121 -2.04 26.90 -0.69
N ALA A 122 -2.23 28.08 -1.26
CA ALA A 122 -3.28 28.30 -2.24
C ALA A 122 -2.89 27.61 -3.56
N LEU A 123 -3.69 26.67 -4.00
CA LEU A 123 -3.50 26.03 -5.31
C LEU A 123 -4.04 26.99 -6.39
N ALA A 124 -3.17 27.71 -7.06
CA ALA A 124 -3.50 28.35 -8.33
C ALA A 124 -3.41 27.25 -9.42
N LEU A 125 -4.56 26.78 -9.87
CA LEU A 125 -4.63 25.84 -11.00
C LEU A 125 -4.44 26.66 -12.29
N GLU A 126 -3.21 26.81 -12.73
CA GLU A 126 -2.93 27.31 -14.08
C GLU A 126 -3.17 26.17 -15.06
N LEU A 127 -4.27 26.25 -15.81
CA LEU A 127 -4.55 25.32 -16.89
C LEU A 127 -3.56 25.60 -18.04
N PRO A 128 -2.72 24.65 -18.43
CA PRO A 128 -1.83 24.85 -19.56
C PRO A 128 -2.65 25.01 -20.84
N PRO A 129 -2.20 25.83 -21.82
CA PRO A 129 -2.92 26.05 -23.06
C PRO A 129 -3.10 24.73 -23.82
N PHE A 130 -4.28 24.53 -24.36
CA PHE A 130 -4.65 23.34 -25.13
C PHE A 130 -3.71 23.18 -26.34
N ARG A 131 -2.83 22.19 -26.31
CA ARG A 131 -1.97 21.83 -27.43
C ARG A 131 -2.40 20.49 -28.01
N ARG A 132 -2.42 20.38 -29.35
CA ARG A 132 -2.72 19.11 -30.01
C ARG A 132 -1.72 18.03 -29.57
N PRO A 133 -2.18 16.85 -29.10
CA PRO A 133 -1.28 15.81 -28.65
C PRO A 133 -0.42 15.27 -29.81
N LYS A 134 0.88 15.21 -29.61
CA LYS A 134 1.82 14.56 -30.55
C LYS A 134 1.78 13.05 -30.29
N VAL A 135 0.78 12.35 -30.84
CA VAL A 135 0.48 10.94 -30.54
C VAL A 135 1.71 10.03 -30.70
N GLY A 136 2.45 10.14 -31.81
CA GLY A 136 3.64 9.31 -32.04
C GLY A 136 4.74 9.51 -31.00
N GLN A 137 4.99 10.76 -30.59
CA GLN A 137 6.01 11.06 -29.58
C GLN A 137 5.59 10.60 -28.17
N VAL A 138 4.28 10.69 -27.87
CA VAL A 138 3.72 10.18 -26.60
C VAL A 138 3.78 8.65 -26.56
N LEU A 139 3.47 7.98 -27.67
CA LEU A 139 3.50 6.52 -27.77
C LEU A 139 4.92 5.97 -27.59
N ILE A 140 5.89 6.52 -28.33
CA ILE A 140 7.30 6.10 -28.26
C ILE A 140 7.85 6.32 -26.84
N ARG A 141 7.61 7.49 -26.23
CA ARG A 141 8.05 7.76 -24.85
C ARG A 141 7.35 6.86 -23.83
N SER A 142 6.06 6.56 -24.01
CA SER A 142 5.35 5.64 -23.11
C SER A 142 5.90 4.22 -23.16
N VAL A 143 6.24 3.72 -24.35
CA VAL A 143 6.78 2.37 -24.51
C VAL A 143 8.24 2.30 -24.03
N LEU A 144 9.09 3.23 -24.47
CA LEU A 144 10.52 3.18 -24.13
C LEU A 144 10.79 3.59 -22.67
N ASP A 145 10.31 4.77 -22.25
CA ASP A 145 10.66 5.31 -20.94
C ASP A 145 9.84 4.72 -19.80
N ARG A 146 8.59 4.30 -20.06
CA ARG A 146 7.74 3.74 -19.00
C ARG A 146 7.76 2.22 -18.97
N THR A 147 7.57 1.54 -20.10
CA THR A 147 7.44 0.08 -20.10
C THR A 147 8.78 -0.61 -19.96
N LEU A 148 9.75 -0.32 -20.82
CA LEU A 148 11.07 -0.98 -20.77
C LEU A 148 11.87 -0.61 -19.53
N PHE A 149 11.83 0.67 -19.12
CA PHE A 149 12.55 1.12 -17.93
C PHE A 149 11.96 0.54 -16.63
N VAL A 150 10.62 0.47 -16.54
CA VAL A 150 9.93 -0.13 -15.40
C VAL A 150 10.13 -1.64 -15.38
N LEU A 151 10.06 -2.31 -16.54
CA LEU A 151 10.32 -3.74 -16.66
C LEU A 151 11.76 -4.09 -16.25
N GLY A 152 12.76 -3.37 -16.79
CA GLY A 152 14.16 -3.59 -16.40
C GLY A 152 14.38 -3.43 -14.89
N ARG A 153 13.75 -2.42 -14.29
CA ARG A 153 13.81 -2.20 -12.84
C ARG A 153 13.06 -3.28 -12.04
N ALA A 154 11.94 -3.77 -12.55
CA ALA A 154 11.21 -4.87 -11.91
C ALA A 154 12.06 -6.15 -11.92
N VAL A 155 12.68 -6.49 -13.05
CA VAL A 155 13.56 -7.67 -13.17
C VAL A 155 14.76 -7.59 -12.23
N THR A 156 15.42 -6.43 -12.12
CA THR A 156 16.59 -6.25 -11.24
C THR A 156 16.26 -6.43 -9.76
N VAL A 157 15.00 -6.25 -9.35
CA VAL A 157 14.56 -6.49 -7.96
C VAL A 157 13.97 -7.89 -7.81
N ALA A 158 13.18 -8.34 -8.78
CA ALA A 158 12.49 -9.63 -8.69
C ALA A 158 13.44 -10.83 -8.83
N ALA A 159 14.47 -10.75 -9.69
CA ALA A 159 15.39 -11.86 -9.89
C ALA A 159 16.20 -12.23 -8.64
N PRO A 160 16.89 -11.29 -7.95
CA PRO A 160 17.58 -11.64 -6.71
C PRO A 160 16.62 -12.04 -5.59
N ALA A 161 15.44 -11.43 -5.51
CA ALA A 161 14.44 -11.81 -4.52
C ALA A 161 13.91 -13.23 -4.76
N GLY A 162 13.60 -13.57 -6.01
CA GLY A 162 13.20 -14.93 -6.40
C GLY A 162 14.28 -15.97 -6.07
N LEU A 163 15.55 -15.63 -6.31
CA LEU A 163 16.67 -16.48 -5.93
C LEU A 163 16.74 -16.71 -4.41
N VAL A 164 16.57 -15.66 -3.61
CA VAL A 164 16.54 -15.76 -2.14
C VAL A 164 15.39 -16.65 -1.68
N ILE A 165 14.19 -16.44 -2.19
CA ILE A 165 13.01 -17.25 -1.85
C ILE A 165 13.25 -18.72 -2.25
N TRP A 166 13.79 -18.97 -3.43
CA TRP A 166 14.11 -20.31 -3.89
C TRP A 166 15.15 -20.99 -3.01
N LEU A 167 16.22 -20.28 -2.63
CA LEU A 167 17.23 -20.81 -1.72
C LEU A 167 16.63 -21.15 -0.34
N LEU A 168 15.82 -20.26 0.24
CA LEU A 168 15.17 -20.51 1.53
C LEU A 168 14.21 -21.70 1.49
N ALA A 169 13.52 -21.90 0.37
CA ALA A 169 12.61 -23.01 0.20
C ALA A 169 13.30 -24.37 -0.05
N ASN A 170 14.49 -24.36 -0.67
CA ASN A 170 15.20 -25.57 -1.04
C ASN A 170 16.33 -25.96 -0.08
N LEU A 171 16.84 -25.01 0.71
CA LEU A 171 17.83 -25.30 1.76
C LEU A 171 17.14 -25.99 2.94
N ARG A 172 17.71 -27.10 3.37
CA ARG A 172 17.26 -27.87 4.54
C ARG A 172 18.29 -27.81 5.66
N VAL A 173 17.80 -27.64 6.87
CA VAL A 173 18.58 -27.74 8.11
C VAL A 173 18.04 -28.95 8.87
N GLY A 174 18.74 -30.10 8.78
CA GLY A 174 18.20 -31.40 9.18
C GLY A 174 17.07 -31.84 8.24
N ASP A 175 15.92 -32.23 8.79
CA ASP A 175 14.75 -32.67 8.03
C ASP A 175 13.79 -31.52 7.66
N THR A 176 14.01 -30.31 8.16
CA THR A 176 13.12 -29.17 7.95
C THR A 176 13.67 -28.18 6.92
N GLN A 177 12.78 -27.59 6.12
CA GLN A 177 13.15 -26.49 5.22
C GLN A 177 13.48 -25.24 6.03
N LEU A 178 14.50 -24.50 5.58
CA LEU A 178 14.92 -23.24 6.22
C LEU A 178 13.76 -22.22 6.26
N LEU A 179 12.92 -22.21 5.24
CA LEU A 179 11.74 -21.38 5.15
C LEU A 179 10.77 -21.66 6.32
N ARG A 180 10.56 -22.95 6.66
CA ARG A 180 9.69 -23.36 7.78
C ARG A 180 10.29 -22.95 9.12
N LEU A 181 11.58 -23.16 9.29
CA LEU A 181 12.30 -22.75 10.51
C LEU A 181 12.18 -21.25 10.76
N LEU A 182 12.32 -20.43 9.72
CA LEU A 182 12.12 -18.99 9.82
C LEU A 182 10.66 -18.63 10.16
N ALA A 183 9.67 -19.32 9.58
CA ALA A 183 8.27 -19.13 9.93
C ALA A 183 8.02 -19.44 11.41
N ASP A 184 8.57 -20.53 11.93
CA ASP A 184 8.43 -20.93 13.35
C ASP A 184 9.05 -19.88 14.30
N THR A 185 10.12 -19.20 13.91
CA THR A 185 10.70 -18.10 14.71
C THR A 185 9.82 -16.86 14.75
N LEU A 186 9.00 -16.64 13.72
CA LEU A 186 8.06 -15.51 13.62
C LEU A 186 6.67 -15.84 14.23
N GLU A 187 6.44 -17.10 14.62
CA GLU A 187 5.16 -17.56 15.15
C GLU A 187 4.65 -16.73 16.36
N PRO A 188 5.48 -16.35 17.36
CA PRO A 188 4.99 -15.53 18.49
C PRO A 188 4.47 -14.15 18.03
N ALA A 189 5.15 -13.53 17.09
CA ALA A 189 4.76 -12.24 16.53
C ALA A 189 3.50 -12.36 15.64
N GLY A 190 3.41 -13.45 14.86
CA GLY A 190 2.23 -13.76 14.05
C GLY A 190 1.00 -13.93 14.94
N ARG A 191 1.07 -14.74 15.98
CA ARG A 191 -0.04 -14.97 16.93
C ARG A 191 -0.49 -13.71 17.63
N PHE A 192 0.41 -12.80 17.95
CA PHE A 192 0.04 -11.49 18.52
C PHE A 192 -0.85 -10.69 17.57
N LEU A 193 -0.61 -10.79 16.26
CA LEU A 193 -1.35 -10.10 15.20
C LEU A 193 -2.61 -10.88 14.73
N GLY A 194 -2.90 -12.05 15.30
CA GLY A 194 -4.01 -12.91 14.86
C GLY A 194 -3.70 -13.67 13.56
N MET A 195 -2.43 -13.84 13.25
CA MET A 195 -1.91 -14.57 12.09
C MET A 195 -0.93 -15.65 12.57
N ASP A 196 -0.38 -16.44 11.66
CA ASP A 196 0.72 -17.37 11.96
C ASP A 196 2.07 -16.83 11.44
N GLY A 197 3.16 -17.50 11.80
CA GLY A 197 4.51 -17.13 11.37
C GLY A 197 4.72 -17.29 9.87
N VAL A 198 4.01 -18.22 9.21
CA VAL A 198 4.08 -18.42 7.76
C VAL A 198 3.51 -17.21 7.02
N ILE A 199 2.38 -16.70 7.48
CA ILE A 199 1.74 -15.50 6.92
C ILE A 199 2.68 -14.30 7.04
N LEU A 200 3.23 -14.08 8.23
CA LEU A 200 4.13 -12.95 8.47
C LEU A 200 5.42 -13.05 7.65
N LEU A 201 6.00 -14.25 7.55
CA LEU A 201 7.17 -14.51 6.69
C LEU A 201 6.85 -14.24 5.22
N ALA A 202 5.68 -14.68 4.74
CA ALA A 202 5.27 -14.43 3.37
C ALA A 202 5.13 -12.94 3.04
N PHE A 203 4.64 -12.13 3.97
CA PHE A 203 4.63 -10.67 3.80
C PHE A 203 6.05 -10.08 3.75
N ILE A 204 6.97 -10.56 4.58
CA ILE A 204 8.37 -10.11 4.58
C ILE A 204 9.03 -10.46 3.23
N LEU A 205 8.90 -11.69 2.78
CA LEU A 205 9.46 -12.15 1.51
C LEU A 205 8.72 -11.55 0.30
N GLY A 206 7.46 -11.14 0.46
CA GLY A 206 6.65 -10.43 -0.53
C GLY A 206 7.05 -8.97 -0.72
N PHE A 207 8.03 -8.43 0.00
CA PHE A 207 8.51 -7.06 -0.14
C PHE A 207 8.88 -6.64 -1.58
N PRO A 208 9.47 -7.49 -2.44
CA PRO A 208 9.70 -7.15 -3.85
C PRO A 208 8.42 -6.87 -4.63
N ALA A 209 7.39 -7.71 -4.42
CA ALA A 209 6.10 -7.60 -5.12
C ALA A 209 4.99 -8.17 -4.23
N ASN A 210 3.97 -7.37 -3.92
CA ASN A 210 2.88 -7.78 -3.02
C ASN A 210 2.02 -8.94 -3.58
N GLU A 211 2.08 -9.19 -4.88
CA GLU A 211 1.33 -10.24 -5.57
C GLU A 211 1.83 -11.65 -5.21
N ILE A 212 3.10 -11.78 -4.80
CA ILE A 212 3.70 -13.08 -4.49
C ILE A 212 3.46 -13.55 -3.05
N VAL A 213 2.81 -12.75 -2.21
CA VAL A 213 2.55 -13.08 -0.80
C VAL A 213 1.73 -14.37 -0.68
N LEU A 214 0.61 -14.47 -1.39
CA LEU A 214 -0.24 -15.67 -1.35
C LEU A 214 0.47 -16.91 -1.92
N PRO A 215 1.14 -16.88 -3.08
CA PRO A 215 1.97 -17.98 -3.56
C PRO A 215 3.06 -18.45 -2.57
N ILE A 216 3.72 -17.53 -1.85
CA ILE A 216 4.73 -17.88 -0.84
C ILE A 216 4.09 -18.60 0.36
N MET A 217 2.92 -18.14 0.82
CA MET A 217 2.18 -18.83 1.88
C MET A 217 1.87 -20.28 1.48
N LEU A 218 1.32 -20.46 0.29
CA LEU A 218 0.97 -21.80 -0.24
C LEU A 218 2.19 -22.69 -0.36
N MET A 219 3.28 -22.19 -0.92
CA MET A 219 4.55 -22.92 -1.03
C MET A 219 5.04 -23.37 0.34
N THR A 220 4.92 -22.51 1.36
CA THR A 220 5.38 -22.83 2.72
C THR A 220 4.47 -23.85 3.40
N TYR A 221 3.14 -23.72 3.29
CA TYR A 221 2.19 -24.67 3.87
C TYR A 221 2.28 -26.06 3.22
N LEU A 222 2.49 -26.11 1.91
CA LEU A 222 2.64 -27.38 1.19
C LEU A 222 4.06 -27.94 1.30
N SER A 223 4.99 -27.22 1.93
CA SER A 223 6.42 -27.60 2.03
C SER A 223 7.05 -27.93 0.67
N GLN A 224 6.64 -27.22 -0.38
CA GLN A 224 7.16 -27.37 -1.73
C GLN A 224 8.30 -26.40 -1.99
N GLY A 225 9.25 -26.80 -2.80
CA GLY A 225 10.42 -25.96 -3.17
C GLY A 225 10.15 -24.98 -4.32
N THR A 226 8.92 -24.91 -4.82
CA THR A 226 8.49 -24.05 -5.93
C THR A 226 7.17 -23.36 -5.62
N LEU A 227 6.94 -22.20 -6.24
CA LEU A 227 5.65 -21.51 -6.13
C LEU A 227 4.55 -22.37 -6.77
N VAL A 228 3.45 -22.54 -6.05
CA VAL A 228 2.32 -23.38 -6.43
C VAL A 228 1.09 -22.53 -6.61
N GLU A 229 0.37 -22.76 -7.70
CA GLU A 229 -0.98 -22.26 -7.88
C GLU A 229 -1.99 -23.39 -7.60
N VAL A 230 -2.82 -23.17 -6.59
CA VAL A 230 -3.94 -24.09 -6.30
C VAL A 230 -5.13 -23.64 -7.15
N GLN A 231 -5.61 -24.52 -8.00
CA GLN A 231 -6.77 -24.22 -8.85
C GLN A 231 -8.07 -24.36 -8.06
N GLY A 232 -8.88 -23.29 -8.12
CA GLY A 232 -10.19 -23.22 -7.47
C GLY A 232 -10.14 -22.64 -6.05
N LEU A 233 -11.09 -21.74 -5.77
CA LEU A 233 -11.20 -21.06 -4.48
C LEU A 233 -11.55 -22.02 -3.34
N ASP A 234 -12.32 -23.07 -3.62
CA ASP A 234 -12.71 -24.05 -2.60
C ASP A 234 -11.54 -24.92 -2.13
N SER A 235 -10.70 -25.36 -3.08
CA SER A 235 -9.48 -26.11 -2.77
C SER A 235 -8.50 -25.26 -1.98
N LEU A 236 -8.38 -23.98 -2.35
CA LEU A 236 -7.54 -23.02 -1.65
C LEU A 236 -8.06 -22.76 -0.24
N ARG A 237 -9.37 -22.55 -0.07
CA ARG A 237 -10.01 -22.40 1.25
C ARG A 237 -9.78 -23.61 2.13
N ALA A 238 -10.02 -24.83 1.59
CA ALA A 238 -9.82 -26.08 2.33
C ALA A 238 -8.37 -26.22 2.83
N LEU A 239 -7.40 -25.87 1.99
CA LEU A 239 -5.98 -25.89 2.36
C LEU A 239 -5.68 -24.90 3.48
N LEU A 240 -6.17 -23.66 3.40
CA LEU A 240 -5.94 -22.64 4.41
C LEU A 240 -6.58 -23.01 5.75
N VAL A 241 -7.84 -23.50 5.73
CA VAL A 241 -8.53 -23.97 6.93
C VAL A 241 -7.83 -25.17 7.56
N ALA A 242 -7.33 -26.13 6.75
CA ALA A 242 -6.54 -27.26 7.26
C ALA A 242 -5.23 -26.82 7.94
N ASN A 243 -4.69 -25.65 7.57
CA ASN A 243 -3.54 -25.02 8.23
C ASN A 243 -3.92 -24.06 9.38
N GLY A 244 -5.15 -24.14 9.90
CA GLY A 244 -5.59 -23.39 11.07
C GLY A 244 -6.11 -21.97 10.80
N TRP A 245 -6.44 -21.64 9.56
CA TRP A 245 -7.04 -20.35 9.26
C TRP A 245 -8.47 -20.26 9.81
N THR A 246 -8.72 -19.19 10.53
CA THR A 246 -10.04 -18.82 11.04
C THR A 246 -10.54 -17.56 10.29
N LEU A 247 -11.80 -17.20 10.54
CA LEU A 247 -12.36 -15.94 10.03
C LEU A 247 -11.57 -14.73 10.55
N THR A 248 -11.12 -14.79 11.82
CA THR A 248 -10.27 -13.77 12.43
C THR A 248 -8.93 -13.66 11.72
N THR A 249 -8.29 -14.79 11.40
CA THR A 249 -7.04 -14.82 10.65
C THR A 249 -7.22 -14.20 9.26
N ALA A 250 -8.29 -14.57 8.54
CA ALA A 250 -8.60 -14.00 7.24
C ALA A 250 -8.83 -12.47 7.31
N ALA A 251 -9.53 -11.99 8.35
CA ALA A 251 -9.73 -10.55 8.58
C ALA A 251 -8.41 -9.82 8.87
N CYS A 252 -7.55 -10.40 9.73
CA CYS A 252 -6.24 -9.84 10.04
C CYS A 252 -5.34 -9.80 8.81
N VAL A 253 -5.32 -10.87 8.00
CA VAL A 253 -4.54 -10.91 6.74
C VAL A 253 -5.06 -9.88 5.74
N ALA A 254 -6.38 -9.71 5.62
CA ALA A 254 -6.97 -8.69 4.75
C ALA A 254 -6.57 -7.27 5.20
N LEU A 255 -6.69 -6.96 6.50
CA LEU A 255 -6.29 -5.67 7.07
C LEU A 255 -4.78 -5.43 6.95
N PHE A 256 -3.96 -6.44 7.24
CA PHE A 256 -2.52 -6.31 7.10
C PHE A 256 -2.11 -6.16 5.64
N SER A 257 -2.77 -6.87 4.72
CA SER A 257 -2.58 -6.69 3.28
C SER A 257 -2.85 -5.26 2.82
N LEU A 258 -3.82 -4.56 3.45
CA LEU A 258 -4.11 -3.15 3.16
C LEU A 258 -3.06 -2.20 3.71
N PHE A 259 -2.55 -2.44 4.92
CA PHE A 259 -1.75 -1.47 5.68
C PHE A 259 -0.32 -1.93 6.01
N HIS A 260 0.19 -2.99 5.38
CA HIS A 260 1.60 -3.34 5.53
C HIS A 260 2.52 -2.39 4.74
N TRP A 261 3.82 -2.58 4.88
CA TRP A 261 4.83 -1.78 4.18
C TRP A 261 4.64 -1.77 2.66
N PRO A 262 5.00 -0.65 1.99
CA PRO A 262 4.97 -0.58 0.54
C PRO A 262 6.04 -1.49 -0.09
N CYS A 263 5.79 -1.98 -1.30
CA CYS A 263 6.76 -2.80 -2.03
C CYS A 263 8.08 -2.04 -2.29
N SER A 264 9.14 -2.78 -2.59
CA SER A 264 10.49 -2.26 -2.83
C SER A 264 10.50 -1.14 -3.89
N THR A 265 9.74 -1.30 -4.97
CA THR A 265 9.63 -0.30 -6.05
C THR A 265 9.07 1.03 -5.53
N THR A 266 8.02 0.97 -4.70
CA THR A 266 7.44 2.16 -4.08
C THR A 266 8.41 2.81 -3.10
N THR A 267 9.05 2.02 -2.24
CA THR A 267 10.04 2.50 -1.26
C THR A 267 11.22 3.20 -1.94
N LEU A 268 11.76 2.61 -3.01
CA LEU A 268 12.82 3.24 -3.81
C LEU A 268 12.35 4.52 -4.51
N THR A 269 11.08 4.58 -4.93
CA THR A 269 10.52 5.78 -5.53
C THR A 269 10.36 6.89 -4.50
N VAL A 270 9.88 6.58 -3.29
CA VAL A 270 9.82 7.54 -2.18
C VAL A 270 11.21 8.10 -1.86
N TYR A 271 12.23 7.23 -1.78
CA TYR A 271 13.61 7.69 -1.57
C TYR A 271 14.08 8.65 -2.67
N LYS A 272 13.81 8.33 -3.94
CA LYS A 272 14.18 9.19 -5.08
C LYS A 272 13.44 10.53 -5.10
N GLU A 273 12.21 10.58 -4.60
CA GLU A 273 11.42 11.83 -4.55
C GLU A 273 11.73 12.69 -3.33
N THR A 274 12.10 12.06 -2.21
CA THR A 274 12.37 12.79 -0.95
C THR A 274 13.84 13.05 -0.71
N HIS A 275 14.74 12.31 -1.38
CA HIS A 275 16.19 12.29 -1.15
C HIS A 275 16.57 12.16 0.35
N SER A 276 15.73 11.46 1.14
CA SER A 276 15.89 11.37 2.59
C SER A 276 15.52 9.98 3.09
N LEU A 277 16.47 9.30 3.73
CA LEU A 277 16.24 8.02 4.39
C LEU A 277 15.21 8.14 5.53
N LYS A 278 15.22 9.28 6.26
CA LYS A 278 14.27 9.56 7.34
C LYS A 278 12.83 9.51 6.83
N TRP A 279 12.51 10.22 5.76
CA TRP A 279 11.16 10.25 5.21
C TRP A 279 10.78 8.94 4.53
N THR A 280 11.74 8.25 3.94
CA THR A 280 11.53 6.91 3.41
C THR A 280 11.18 5.92 4.53
N ALA A 281 11.90 5.96 5.65
CA ALA A 281 11.59 5.14 6.82
C ALA A 281 10.18 5.45 7.37
N VAL A 282 9.80 6.73 7.47
CA VAL A 282 8.45 7.12 7.89
C VAL A 282 7.39 6.59 6.93
N ALA A 283 7.63 6.64 5.62
CA ALA A 283 6.69 6.12 4.61
C ALA A 283 6.50 4.59 4.69
N VAL A 284 7.48 3.86 5.20
CA VAL A 284 7.39 2.42 5.47
C VAL A 284 6.73 2.16 6.83
N LEU A 285 7.16 2.87 7.87
CA LEU A 285 6.69 2.64 9.23
C LEU A 285 5.22 3.05 9.45
N LEU A 286 4.78 4.14 8.82
CA LEU A 286 3.43 4.66 9.01
C LEU A 286 2.35 3.62 8.64
N PRO A 287 2.32 3.04 7.43
CA PRO A 287 1.34 2.02 7.10
C PRO A 287 1.56 0.74 7.93
N THR A 288 2.80 0.33 8.18
CA THR A 288 3.11 -0.86 8.97
C THR A 288 2.56 -0.77 10.39
N LEU A 289 2.79 0.34 11.08
CA LEU A 289 2.26 0.57 12.43
C LEU A 289 0.73 0.62 12.43
N THR A 290 0.14 1.21 11.40
CA THR A 290 -1.33 1.21 11.23
C THR A 290 -1.86 -0.21 11.06
N GLY A 291 -1.22 -1.04 10.22
CA GLY A 291 -1.61 -2.44 10.03
C GLY A 291 -1.45 -3.27 11.30
N VAL A 292 -0.30 -3.15 11.96
CA VAL A 292 -0.03 -3.83 13.24
C VAL A 292 -1.06 -3.47 14.30
N THR A 293 -1.38 -2.19 14.48
CA THR A 293 -2.37 -1.75 15.48
C THR A 293 -3.75 -2.27 15.17
N LEU A 294 -4.21 -2.21 13.92
CA LEU A 294 -5.51 -2.72 13.52
C LEU A 294 -5.61 -4.24 13.70
N CYS A 295 -4.60 -5.00 13.29
CA CYS A 295 -4.57 -6.45 13.47
C CYS A 295 -4.54 -6.83 14.96
N ALA A 296 -3.73 -6.16 15.77
CA ALA A 296 -3.67 -6.40 17.20
C ALA A 296 -5.03 -6.11 17.89
N LEU A 297 -5.72 -5.04 17.48
CA LEU A 297 -7.06 -4.73 17.98
C LEU A 297 -8.08 -5.80 17.60
N VAL A 298 -8.11 -6.24 16.35
CA VAL A 298 -9.02 -7.30 15.89
C VAL A 298 -8.72 -8.62 16.59
N SER A 299 -7.44 -8.99 16.71
CA SER A 299 -7.02 -10.20 17.40
C SER A 299 -7.37 -10.16 18.90
N ALA A 300 -7.17 -9.01 19.56
CA ALA A 300 -7.54 -8.85 20.97
C ALA A 300 -9.07 -8.94 21.16
N LEU A 301 -9.84 -8.29 20.28
CA LEU A 301 -11.31 -8.34 20.34
C LEU A 301 -11.83 -9.76 20.11
N SER A 302 -11.29 -10.49 19.13
CA SER A 302 -11.64 -11.89 18.86
C SER A 302 -11.39 -12.77 20.09
N ARG A 303 -10.22 -12.63 20.74
CA ARG A 303 -9.91 -13.38 21.97
C ARG A 303 -10.85 -13.05 23.14
N LEU A 304 -11.29 -11.79 23.26
CA LEU A 304 -12.25 -11.37 24.30
C LEU A 304 -13.66 -11.93 24.03
N LEU A 305 -14.03 -12.10 22.77
CA LEU A 305 -15.32 -12.66 22.36
C LEU A 305 -15.33 -14.21 22.35
N GLY A 306 -14.18 -14.85 22.61
CA GLY A 306 -14.05 -16.30 22.61
C GLY A 306 -14.13 -16.95 21.23
N ALA A 307 -13.81 -16.19 20.18
CA ALA A 307 -13.88 -16.61 18.77
C ALA A 307 -12.49 -16.95 18.21
#